data_6eaf31813492cc0f7898257ef61f2869
#
_entry.id   6eaf31813492cc0f7898257ef61f2869
#
_cell.length_a   1.000
_cell.length_b   1.000
_cell.length_c   1.000
_cell.angle_alpha   90.00
_cell.angle_beta   90.00
_cell.angle_gamma   90.00
#
_symmetry.space_group_name_H-M   'P 1'
#
loop_
_entity.id
_entity.type
_entity.pdbx_description
1 polymer ?
#
loop_
_entity_poly.entity_id
_entity_poly.type
_entity_poly.pdbx_seq_one_letter_code
_entity_poly.pdbx_strand_id
1 'polypeptide(L)'
;WSAIPGANSAEECYRTAQVLHAPFYHIKQCWPMPAAGMHPGVVEPVLQEYGTDIIIPAGGGMLGHPMGYRAGATAWQQAFDAALADIPLVEAAKEKEELGAALEKWGLRKRPVTPWGYYTKEFNPAFGDKNLD
;
A
#
# COMPACT_ATOMS: atom_id res chain seq x y z
N TRP A 1 0.79 2.42 8.85
CA TRP A 1 1.69 2.34 7.70
C TRP A 1 1.62 3.64 6.91
N SER A 2 2.75 4.16 6.55
CA SER A 2 2.81 5.38 5.73
C SER A 2 3.73 5.14 4.54
N ALA A 3 3.31 5.61 3.36
CA ALA A 3 4.17 5.68 2.20
C ALA A 3 5.12 6.88 2.26
N ILE A 4 4.95 7.77 3.24
CA ILE A 4 5.85 8.91 3.47
C ILE A 4 6.99 8.44 4.38
N PRO A 5 8.26 8.53 3.92
CA PRO A 5 9.41 8.18 4.74
C PRO A 5 9.48 8.99 6.04
N GLY A 6 9.84 8.33 7.13
CA GLY A 6 10.00 8.97 8.43
C GLY A 6 8.72 9.34 9.18
N ALA A 7 7.53 9.11 8.60
CA ALA A 7 6.28 9.40 9.31
C ALA A 7 6.00 8.43 10.46
N ASN A 8 6.20 7.13 10.23
CA ASN A 8 6.08 6.09 11.25
C ASN A 8 7.06 4.95 10.94
N SER A 9 7.60 4.31 11.97
CA SER A 9 8.36 3.09 11.77
C SER A 9 7.45 1.92 11.38
N ALA A 10 7.99 0.93 10.69
CA ALA A 10 7.23 -0.28 10.34
C ALA A 10 6.79 -1.04 11.59
N GLU A 11 7.61 -1.04 12.62
CA GLU A 11 7.31 -1.65 13.90
C GLU A 11 6.11 -1.01 14.59
N GLU A 12 6.07 0.32 14.65
CA GLU A 12 4.93 1.04 15.22
C GLU A 12 3.63 0.76 14.45
N CYS A 13 3.70 0.76 13.13
CA CYS A 13 2.56 0.45 12.27
C CYS A 13 2.05 -0.98 12.50
N TYR A 14 2.96 -1.95 12.55
CA TYR A 14 2.64 -3.35 12.82
C TYR A 14 2.03 -3.54 14.22
N ARG A 15 2.65 -2.98 15.26
CA ARG A 15 2.14 -3.04 16.63
C ARG A 15 0.75 -2.41 16.74
N THR A 16 0.54 -1.26 16.10
CA THR A 16 -0.77 -0.60 16.06
C THR A 16 -1.82 -1.51 15.41
N ALA A 17 -1.50 -2.13 14.29
CA ALA A 17 -2.41 -3.07 13.63
C ALA A 17 -2.73 -4.28 14.52
N GLN A 18 -1.74 -4.85 15.21
CA GLN A 18 -1.96 -5.95 16.15
C GLN A 18 -2.91 -5.56 17.29
N VAL A 19 -2.74 -4.37 17.86
CA VAL A 19 -3.64 -3.85 18.92
C VAL A 19 -5.06 -3.65 18.39
N LEU A 20 -5.22 -3.11 17.20
CA LEU A 20 -6.52 -2.90 16.57
C LEU A 20 -7.24 -4.21 16.24
N HIS A 21 -6.50 -5.26 15.88
CA HIS A 21 -7.01 -6.59 15.61
C HIS A 21 -7.19 -7.46 16.87
N ALA A 22 -6.68 -7.01 18.01
CA ALA A 22 -6.79 -7.79 19.25
C ALA A 22 -8.25 -7.83 19.75
N PRO A 23 -8.68 -8.94 20.35
CA PRO A 23 -9.97 -9.00 21.01
C PRO A 23 -10.08 -7.95 22.11
N PHE A 24 -11.18 -7.21 22.14
CA PHE A 24 -11.43 -6.20 23.15
C PHE A 24 -12.83 -6.40 23.76
N TYR A 25 -12.92 -7.29 24.76
CA TYR A 25 -14.17 -7.68 25.41
C TYR A 25 -15.24 -8.12 24.40
N HIS A 26 -16.42 -7.48 24.42
CA HIS A 26 -17.55 -7.72 23.51
C HIS A 26 -17.59 -6.75 22.32
N ILE A 27 -16.58 -5.88 22.22
CA ILE A 27 -16.50 -4.89 21.13
C ILE A 27 -15.94 -5.56 19.88
N LYS A 28 -16.52 -5.24 18.73
CA LYS A 28 -16.02 -5.74 17.46
C LYS A 28 -14.59 -5.23 17.20
N GLN A 29 -13.80 -6.08 16.59
CA GLN A 29 -12.46 -5.76 16.14
C GLN A 29 -12.44 -4.48 15.29
N CYS A 30 -11.43 -3.65 15.49
CA CYS A 30 -11.19 -2.48 14.67
C CYS A 30 -10.40 -2.85 13.41
N TRP A 31 -10.61 -2.12 12.34
CA TRP A 31 -9.81 -2.27 11.13
C TRP A 31 -8.74 -1.18 11.09
N PRO A 32 -7.47 -1.54 10.90
CA PRO A 32 -6.41 -0.56 10.71
C PRO A 32 -6.62 0.22 9.40
N MET A 33 -6.24 1.48 9.44
CA MET A 33 -6.34 2.37 8.28
C MET A 33 -4.95 2.94 7.94
N PRO A 34 -4.13 2.20 7.16
CA PRO A 34 -2.87 2.72 6.68
C PRO A 34 -3.10 3.95 5.79
N ALA A 35 -2.43 5.05 6.10
CA ALA A 35 -2.66 6.33 5.46
C ALA A 35 -1.34 7.02 5.07
N ALA A 36 -1.46 8.16 4.38
CA ALA A 36 -0.38 9.01 3.88
C ALA A 36 0.45 8.42 2.73
N GLY A 37 0.42 9.10 1.59
CA GLY A 37 1.16 8.71 0.39
C GLY A 37 0.67 7.41 -0.27
N MET A 38 -0.54 6.99 0.00
CA MET A 38 -1.10 5.76 -0.56
C MET A 38 -1.37 5.90 -2.06
N HIS A 39 -0.94 4.92 -2.85
CA HIS A 39 -1.14 4.83 -4.30
C HIS A 39 -1.19 3.35 -4.74
N PRO A 40 -1.66 3.01 -5.96
CA PRO A 40 -1.82 1.61 -6.38
C PRO A 40 -0.58 0.72 -6.21
N GLY A 41 0.62 1.27 -6.39
CA GLY A 41 1.88 0.53 -6.26
C GLY A 41 2.27 0.11 -4.83
N VAL A 42 1.48 0.46 -3.80
CA VAL A 42 1.70 0.01 -2.41
C VAL A 42 0.75 -1.10 -1.97
N VAL A 43 -0.18 -1.53 -2.82
CA VAL A 43 -1.23 -2.47 -2.44
C VAL A 43 -0.65 -3.82 -1.99
N GLU A 44 0.28 -4.41 -2.75
CA GLU A 44 0.89 -5.69 -2.38
C GLU A 44 1.53 -5.67 -0.98
N PRO A 45 2.49 -4.77 -0.68
CA PRO A 45 3.11 -4.76 0.64
C PRO A 45 2.14 -4.42 1.77
N VAL A 46 1.10 -3.64 1.50
CA VAL A 46 0.08 -3.32 2.49
C VAL A 46 -0.77 -4.54 2.82
N LEU A 47 -1.24 -5.29 1.82
CA LEU A 47 -1.98 -6.53 2.04
C LEU A 47 -1.14 -7.61 2.71
N GLN A 48 0.14 -7.73 2.35
CA GLN A 48 1.07 -8.66 3.00
C GLN A 48 1.28 -8.33 4.48
N GLU A 49 1.29 -7.06 4.84
CA GLU A 49 1.56 -6.61 6.21
C GLU A 49 0.33 -6.64 7.11
N TYR A 50 -0.84 -6.27 6.60
CA TYR A 50 -2.05 -6.09 7.39
C TYR A 50 -3.16 -7.11 7.11
N GLY A 51 -3.03 -7.91 6.05
CA GLY A 51 -4.13 -8.76 5.58
C GLY A 51 -5.20 -7.95 4.87
N THR A 52 -6.42 -8.51 4.81
CA THR A 52 -7.54 -7.94 4.06
C THR A 52 -8.53 -7.15 4.90
N ASP A 53 -8.47 -7.27 6.25
CA ASP A 53 -9.34 -6.54 7.17
C ASP A 53 -8.80 -5.13 7.44
N ILE A 54 -8.78 -4.30 6.41
CA ILE A 54 -8.21 -2.95 6.41
C ILE A 54 -9.11 -1.95 5.68
N ILE A 55 -8.91 -0.67 5.97
CA ILE A 55 -9.49 0.44 5.21
C ILE A 55 -8.36 1.22 4.57
N ILE A 56 -8.37 1.40 3.26
CA ILE A 56 -7.35 2.18 2.55
C ILE A 56 -7.93 3.51 2.06
N PRO A 57 -7.50 4.65 2.62
CA PRO A 57 -7.90 5.97 2.13
C PRO A 57 -7.09 6.31 0.87
N ALA A 58 -7.72 6.22 -0.29
CA ALA A 58 -7.09 6.31 -1.60
C ALA A 58 -6.90 7.75 -2.15
N GLY A 59 -7.03 8.78 -1.33
CA GLY A 59 -7.12 10.18 -1.75
C GLY A 59 -6.10 10.61 -2.81
N GLY A 60 -4.84 10.81 -2.43
CA GLY A 60 -3.80 11.30 -3.33
C GLY A 60 -3.51 10.38 -4.52
N GLY A 61 -3.49 9.07 -4.28
CA GLY A 61 -3.25 8.08 -5.34
C GLY A 61 -4.41 7.91 -6.31
N MET A 62 -5.60 8.39 -5.96
CA MET A 62 -6.75 8.42 -6.86
C MET A 62 -6.84 9.76 -7.60
N LEU A 63 -6.89 10.86 -6.83
CA LEU A 63 -7.10 12.21 -7.37
C LEU A 63 -5.92 12.70 -8.21
N GLY A 64 -4.71 12.27 -7.87
CA GLY A 64 -3.48 12.65 -8.59
C GLY A 64 -3.14 11.74 -9.76
N HIS A 65 -4.00 10.84 -10.19
CA HIS A 65 -3.72 9.95 -11.31
C HIS A 65 -3.49 10.72 -12.62
N PRO A 66 -2.49 10.33 -13.47
CA PRO A 66 -2.18 11.06 -14.72
C PRO A 66 -3.36 11.16 -15.68
N MET A 67 -4.21 10.14 -15.70
CA MET A 67 -5.39 10.05 -16.55
C MET A 67 -6.68 10.54 -15.85
N GLY A 68 -6.54 11.26 -14.74
CA GLY A 68 -7.66 11.78 -13.95
C GLY A 68 -8.21 10.81 -12.90
N TYR A 69 -9.10 11.33 -12.05
CA TYR A 69 -9.56 10.62 -10.85
C TYR A 69 -10.32 9.31 -11.12
N ARG A 70 -11.02 9.21 -12.24
CA ARG A 70 -11.70 7.97 -12.64
C ARG A 70 -10.71 6.85 -12.93
N ALA A 71 -9.71 7.15 -13.73
CA ALA A 71 -8.62 6.20 -14.01
C ALA A 71 -7.86 5.86 -12.72
N GLY A 72 -7.71 6.82 -11.80
CA GLY A 72 -7.16 6.56 -10.48
C GLY A 72 -7.97 5.53 -9.68
N ALA A 73 -9.30 5.65 -9.66
CA ALA A 73 -10.15 4.65 -9.01
C ALA A 73 -10.05 3.27 -9.67
N THR A 74 -10.02 3.24 -11.01
CA THR A 74 -9.82 2.00 -11.78
C THR A 74 -8.46 1.37 -11.48
N ALA A 75 -7.38 2.16 -11.43
CA ALA A 75 -6.05 1.67 -11.10
C ALA A 75 -5.97 1.04 -9.70
N TRP A 76 -6.67 1.61 -8.72
CA TRP A 76 -6.79 1.00 -7.39
C TRP A 76 -7.50 -0.34 -7.44
N GLN A 77 -8.65 -0.43 -8.14
CA GLN A 77 -9.38 -1.69 -8.30
C GLN A 77 -8.50 -2.75 -8.97
N GLN A 78 -7.83 -2.39 -10.06
CA GLN A 78 -6.91 -3.26 -10.79
C GLN A 78 -5.76 -3.76 -9.92
N ALA A 79 -5.21 -2.90 -9.05
CA ALA A 79 -4.15 -3.27 -8.13
C ALA A 79 -4.63 -4.26 -7.07
N PHE A 80 -5.82 -4.05 -6.50
CA PHE A 80 -6.41 -4.99 -5.55
C PHE A 80 -6.73 -6.33 -6.20
N ASP A 81 -7.37 -6.32 -7.37
CA ASP A 81 -7.73 -7.55 -8.10
C ASP A 81 -6.48 -8.38 -8.40
N ALA A 82 -5.39 -7.73 -8.83
CA ALA A 82 -4.12 -8.40 -9.09
C ALA A 82 -3.51 -8.97 -7.79
N ALA A 83 -3.41 -8.17 -6.74
CA ALA A 83 -2.80 -8.60 -5.49
C ALA A 83 -3.57 -9.73 -4.79
N LEU A 84 -4.91 -9.70 -4.85
CA LEU A 84 -5.76 -10.77 -4.30
C LEU A 84 -5.72 -12.06 -5.13
N ALA A 85 -5.36 -11.96 -6.40
CA ALA A 85 -5.14 -13.09 -7.30
C ALA A 85 -3.69 -13.59 -7.32
N ASP A 86 -2.82 -13.08 -6.45
CA ASP A 86 -1.38 -13.36 -6.43
C ASP A 86 -0.66 -13.05 -7.76
N ILE A 87 -1.20 -12.10 -8.52
CA ILE A 87 -0.59 -11.62 -9.76
C ILE A 87 0.29 -10.39 -9.42
N PRO A 88 1.60 -10.42 -9.73
CA PRO A 88 2.46 -9.27 -9.51
C PRO A 88 1.93 -8.01 -10.22
N LEU A 89 1.90 -6.87 -9.52
CA LEU A 89 1.37 -5.61 -10.10
C LEU A 89 2.06 -5.21 -11.40
N VAL A 90 3.35 -5.53 -11.53
CA VAL A 90 4.12 -5.27 -12.76
C VAL A 90 3.57 -6.08 -13.96
N GLU A 91 3.16 -7.32 -13.71
CA GLU A 91 2.56 -8.15 -14.77
C GLU A 91 1.15 -7.66 -15.11
N ALA A 92 0.33 -7.41 -14.10
CA ALA A 92 -1.01 -6.86 -14.31
C ALA A 92 -0.99 -5.52 -15.06
N ALA A 93 -0.02 -4.67 -14.80
CA ALA A 93 0.15 -3.36 -15.44
C ALA A 93 0.44 -3.44 -16.95
N LYS A 94 0.91 -4.57 -17.46
CA LYS A 94 1.14 -4.75 -18.90
C LYS A 94 -0.17 -4.78 -19.69
N GLU A 95 -1.25 -5.22 -19.04
CA GLU A 95 -2.58 -5.37 -19.65
C GLU A 95 -3.60 -4.35 -19.13
N LYS A 96 -3.23 -3.56 -18.12
CA LYS A 96 -4.10 -2.61 -17.41
C LYS A 96 -3.50 -1.21 -17.54
N GLU A 97 -4.01 -0.43 -18.49
CA GLU A 97 -3.48 0.89 -18.82
C GLU A 97 -3.45 1.84 -17.61
N GLU A 98 -4.54 1.88 -16.84
CA GLU A 98 -4.63 2.78 -15.68
C GLU A 98 -3.65 2.38 -14.57
N LEU A 99 -3.52 1.08 -14.30
CA LEU A 99 -2.53 0.59 -13.35
C LEU A 99 -1.10 0.88 -13.85
N GLY A 100 -0.84 0.66 -15.13
CA GLY A 100 0.43 0.99 -15.78
C GLY A 100 0.81 2.44 -15.57
N ALA A 101 -0.10 3.37 -15.88
CA ALA A 101 0.12 4.81 -15.70
C ALA A 101 0.32 5.20 -14.21
N ALA A 102 -0.37 4.52 -13.29
CA ALA A 102 -0.15 4.72 -11.86
C ALA A 102 1.24 4.27 -11.43
N LEU A 103 1.70 3.09 -11.87
CA LEU A 103 3.03 2.58 -11.54
C LEU A 103 4.15 3.39 -12.20
N GLU A 104 3.92 3.93 -13.40
CA GLU A 104 4.87 4.85 -14.04
C GLU A 104 5.06 6.13 -13.22
N LYS A 105 3.97 6.67 -12.69
CA LYS A 105 3.99 7.91 -11.90
C LYS A 105 4.58 7.73 -10.51
N TRP A 106 4.12 6.73 -9.77
CA TRP A 106 4.45 6.56 -8.36
C TRP A 106 5.41 5.40 -8.08
N GLY A 107 5.62 4.56 -9.08
CA GLY A 107 6.42 3.36 -8.97
C GLY A 107 5.75 2.25 -8.16
N LEU A 108 6.51 1.17 -8.01
CA LEU A 108 6.13 0.01 -7.21
C LEU A 108 6.92 0.04 -5.90
N ARG A 109 6.22 0.03 -4.79
CA ARG A 109 6.86 -0.05 -3.50
C ARG A 109 7.08 -1.51 -3.11
N LYS A 110 8.33 -1.93 -2.99
CA LYS A 110 8.71 -3.24 -2.44
C LYS A 110 9.14 -3.04 -1.00
N ARG A 111 8.53 -3.77 -0.11
CA ARG A 111 8.90 -3.77 1.29
C ARG A 111 9.24 -5.19 1.69
N PRO A 112 10.49 -5.50 2.03
CA PRO A 112 10.80 -6.79 2.61
C PRO A 112 10.02 -6.95 3.89
N VAL A 113 9.08 -7.88 3.91
CA VAL A 113 8.33 -8.22 5.12
C VAL A 113 9.19 -9.15 5.94
N THR A 114 9.70 -8.67 7.05
CA THR A 114 10.26 -9.54 8.08
C THR A 114 9.11 -10.16 8.88
N PRO A 115 9.35 -11.23 9.66
CA PRO A 115 8.30 -11.80 10.55
C PRO A 115 7.69 -10.79 11.52
N TRP A 116 8.27 -9.62 11.65
CA TRP A 116 7.85 -8.54 12.53
C TRP A 116 7.31 -7.32 11.76
N GLY A 117 7.19 -7.39 10.43
CA GLY A 117 6.76 -6.26 9.61
C GLY A 117 7.77 -5.12 9.49
N TYR A 118 9.03 -5.34 9.84
CA TYR A 118 10.04 -4.28 9.80
C TYR A 118 10.49 -3.93 8.38
N TYR A 119 10.85 -2.67 8.18
CA TYR A 119 11.66 -2.26 7.05
C TYR A 119 13.08 -2.78 7.20
N THR A 120 13.62 -3.32 6.13
CA THR A 120 15.04 -3.60 6.02
C THR A 120 15.75 -2.44 5.31
N LYS A 121 17.09 -2.47 5.33
CA LYS A 121 17.90 -1.49 4.59
C LYS A 121 17.74 -1.59 3.07
N GLU A 122 17.30 -2.75 2.59
CA GLU A 122 17.01 -3.01 1.17
C GLU A 122 15.64 -2.49 0.74
N PHE A 123 14.88 -1.93 1.68
CA PHE A 123 13.61 -1.33 1.36
C PHE A 123 13.80 -0.16 0.42
N ASN A 124 13.30 -0.33 -0.80
CA ASN A 124 13.33 0.67 -1.84
C ASN A 124 11.90 1.13 -2.11
N PRO A 125 11.42 2.22 -1.51
CA PRO A 125 10.13 2.78 -1.84
C PRO A 125 10.19 3.31 -3.27
N ALA A 126 9.33 2.82 -4.14
CA ALA A 126 9.22 3.31 -5.50
C ALA A 126 8.89 4.81 -5.56
N PHE A 127 8.37 5.34 -4.47
CA PHE A 127 8.07 6.75 -4.31
C PHE A 127 9.14 7.43 -3.45
N GLY A 128 9.97 8.25 -4.07
CA GLY A 128 10.85 9.19 -3.39
C GLY A 128 12.23 8.70 -2.98
N ASP A 129 12.64 7.48 -3.30
CA ASP A 129 13.95 6.97 -2.93
C ASP A 129 15.12 7.75 -3.52
N LYS A 130 14.93 8.34 -4.66
CA LYS A 130 15.98 9.09 -5.35
C LYS A 130 16.40 10.36 -4.59
N ASN A 131 15.66 10.72 -3.54
CA ASN A 131 15.83 11.96 -2.79
C ASN A 131 16.05 11.74 -1.30
N LEU A 132 16.31 10.51 -0.87
CA LEU A 132 16.49 10.15 0.55
C LEU A 132 17.94 9.84 0.93
N ASP A 133 18.89 10.13 0.04
CA ASP A 133 20.32 10.10 0.33
C ASP A 133 20.77 11.39 1.01
#